data_dc396649ade4eec54f146ac637bbff6c
#
_entry.id   dc396649ade4eec54f146ac637bbff6c
#
_cell.length_a   1.000
_cell.length_b   1.000
_cell.length_c   1.000
_cell.angle_alpha   90.00
_cell.angle_beta   90.00
_cell.angle_gamma   90.00
#
_symmetry.space_group_name_H-M   'P 1'
#
loop_
_entity.id
_entity.type
_entity.pdbx_description
1 polymer ?
#
loop_
_entity_poly.entity_id
_entity_poly.type
_entity_poly.pdbx_seq_one_letter_code
_entity_poly.pdbx_strand_id
1 'polypeptide(L)'
;MVFVLSCILFFSLSLSKSSYALKHDKNDEEFDYIFDPGQYIEYEEEKEETITNDNLNNKMTENKKRDESIINKIKDANITNKNNTSFNDIVEEPNVTNSTNYNFIAVGDWYCNEETKKTINNILAVDPELIITTGDQVKESPSAKCWIQMSEPIKEKLKIAIGNHDAEFANIYKQIVNYHNLTSPYYSHDFRNIHFISMSTEHPFEQGSKQYEFIKNDLEKISKNSSVDWIVVHQHKPLYSTSQDKGEAEQMRDIYQQLYQQYDVDLVISSHNQYYERTYPLQYNEQYEKATNKKIEPKPIITNPSRSDYSNKDKGIIFLTVGTAGDELNTVKEKPYYYVFQVSKYGFLEIELENNGKTLVGQFHTNDGKVADQFTLNDN
;
A
#
# COMPACT_ATOMS: atom_id res chain seq x y z
N MET A 1 19.91 -68.12 31.08
CA MET A 1 19.44 -66.83 31.59
C MET A 1 20.07 -65.76 30.71
N VAL A 2 19.38 -65.38 29.63
CA VAL A 2 19.85 -64.47 28.60
C VAL A 2 18.91 -63.30 28.60
N PHE A 3 19.46 -62.10 28.94
CA PHE A 3 18.73 -60.83 28.84
C PHE A 3 18.78 -60.31 27.40
N VAL A 4 17.62 -60.13 26.78
CA VAL A 4 17.50 -59.42 25.51
C VAL A 4 17.14 -57.98 25.82
N LEU A 5 18.07 -57.08 25.53
CA LEU A 5 17.85 -55.62 25.55
C LEU A 5 17.21 -55.20 24.22
N SER A 6 15.97 -54.73 24.26
CA SER A 6 15.28 -54.10 23.12
C SER A 6 15.62 -52.63 23.07
N CYS A 7 16.38 -52.18 22.05
CA CYS A 7 16.59 -50.76 21.72
C CYS A 7 15.38 -50.25 20.95
N ILE A 8 14.63 -49.36 21.59
CA ILE A 8 13.60 -48.55 20.91
C ILE A 8 14.31 -47.27 20.47
N LEU A 9 14.48 -47.13 19.15
CA LEU A 9 14.93 -45.88 18.50
C LEU A 9 13.75 -44.94 18.36
N PHE A 10 13.71 -43.90 19.16
CA PHE A 10 12.87 -42.74 18.92
C PHE A 10 13.50 -41.87 17.83
N PHE A 11 12.92 -41.84 16.64
CA PHE A 11 13.17 -40.81 15.64
C PHE A 11 12.37 -39.55 16.05
N SER A 12 13.03 -38.59 16.66
CA SER A 12 12.51 -37.25 16.79
C SER A 12 12.80 -36.50 15.48
N LEU A 13 11.78 -36.28 14.65
CA LEU A 13 11.85 -35.30 13.58
C LEU A 13 11.86 -33.90 14.24
N SER A 14 13.04 -33.32 14.33
CA SER A 14 13.17 -31.89 14.58
C SER A 14 12.94 -31.16 13.25
N LEU A 15 11.78 -30.53 13.11
CA LEU A 15 11.56 -29.50 12.12
C LEU A 15 12.46 -28.31 12.48
N SER A 16 13.56 -28.18 11.78
CA SER A 16 14.41 -26.99 11.85
C SER A 16 13.69 -25.86 11.14
N LYS A 17 13.20 -24.87 11.90
CA LYS A 17 12.88 -23.56 11.39
C LYS A 17 14.18 -22.97 10.85
N SER A 18 14.31 -22.87 9.54
CA SER A 18 15.40 -22.15 8.88
C SER A 18 15.13 -20.65 9.04
N SER A 19 15.68 -20.08 10.12
CA SER A 19 15.90 -18.65 10.20
C SER A 19 17.15 -18.35 9.39
N TYR A 20 17.01 -17.79 8.19
CA TYR A 20 18.14 -17.21 7.48
C TYR A 20 18.56 -15.92 8.18
N ALA A 21 19.46 -16.06 9.16
CA ALA A 21 20.25 -14.95 9.61
C ALA A 21 21.34 -14.70 8.55
N LEU A 22 21.25 -13.58 7.85
CA LEU A 22 22.36 -13.05 7.07
C LEU A 22 23.55 -12.83 8.01
N LYS A 23 24.58 -13.68 7.90
CA LYS A 23 25.86 -13.43 8.55
C LYS A 23 26.49 -12.21 7.89
N HIS A 24 26.59 -11.13 8.64
CA HIS A 24 27.51 -10.05 8.32
C HIS A 24 28.95 -10.61 8.34
N ASP A 25 29.52 -10.80 7.18
CA ASP A 25 30.97 -10.99 7.04
C ASP A 25 31.58 -9.58 6.97
N LYS A 26 32.52 -9.33 7.88
CA LYS A 26 33.22 -8.05 8.00
C LYS A 26 34.32 -7.94 6.95
N ASN A 27 33.98 -7.86 5.71
CA ASN A 27 34.88 -7.36 4.67
C ASN A 27 34.02 -6.45 3.80
N ASP A 28 34.32 -5.16 3.85
CA ASP A 28 33.74 -4.08 3.06
C ASP A 28 33.98 -4.33 1.55
N GLU A 29 33.16 -5.20 0.94
CA GLU A 29 32.90 -5.19 -0.48
C GLU A 29 31.47 -4.71 -0.64
N GLU A 30 31.38 -3.48 -1.08
CA GLU A 30 30.23 -2.73 -1.50
C GLU A 30 29.45 -3.60 -2.52
N PHE A 31 28.36 -4.27 -2.09
CA PHE A 31 27.41 -4.86 -3.00
C PHE A 31 26.66 -3.71 -3.66
N ASP A 32 27.33 -3.11 -4.63
CA ASP A 32 26.65 -2.34 -5.66
C ASP A 32 25.71 -3.31 -6.39
N TYR A 33 24.42 -3.32 -6.03
CA TYR A 33 23.39 -3.74 -6.96
C TYR A 33 23.40 -2.70 -8.08
N ILE A 34 24.37 -2.89 -9.00
CA ILE A 34 24.39 -2.15 -10.26
C ILE A 34 23.10 -2.55 -10.95
N PHE A 35 22.17 -1.64 -11.02
CA PHE A 35 21.06 -1.70 -11.93
C PHE A 35 21.66 -1.53 -13.32
N ASP A 36 22.15 -2.63 -13.91
CA ASP A 36 22.60 -2.68 -15.30
C ASP A 36 21.44 -3.22 -16.15
N PRO A 37 20.77 -2.36 -16.95
CA PRO A 37 19.69 -2.80 -17.82
C PRO A 37 20.19 -3.69 -18.99
N GLY A 38 21.49 -4.00 -19.09
CA GLY A 38 22.12 -4.63 -20.25
C GLY A 38 22.56 -6.10 -20.09
N GLN A 39 22.52 -6.72 -18.91
CA GLN A 39 22.91 -8.13 -18.77
C GLN A 39 21.74 -9.07 -19.06
N TYR A 40 21.59 -9.47 -20.31
CA TYR A 40 20.75 -10.58 -20.74
C TYR A 40 21.45 -11.90 -20.38
N ILE A 41 20.85 -12.68 -19.47
CA ILE A 41 21.13 -14.12 -19.36
C ILE A 41 20.12 -14.81 -20.27
N GLU A 42 20.60 -15.43 -21.36
CA GLU A 42 19.80 -16.29 -22.24
C GLU A 42 19.31 -17.50 -21.41
N TYR A 43 18.00 -17.64 -21.26
CA TYR A 43 17.35 -18.86 -20.84
C TYR A 43 16.74 -19.54 -22.06
N GLU A 44 16.95 -20.87 -22.15
CA GLU A 44 16.39 -21.73 -23.19
C GLU A 44 14.85 -21.59 -23.25
N GLU A 45 14.35 -21.35 -24.46
CA GLU A 45 12.91 -21.29 -24.76
C GLU A 45 12.26 -22.66 -24.55
N GLU A 46 11.39 -22.77 -23.56
CA GLU A 46 10.39 -23.84 -23.56
C GLU A 46 9.38 -23.58 -24.69
N LYS A 47 9.17 -24.60 -25.50
CA LYS A 47 8.34 -24.55 -26.72
C LYS A 47 6.92 -24.11 -26.41
N GLU A 48 6.54 -22.93 -26.91
CA GLU A 48 5.14 -22.52 -27.00
C GLU A 48 4.35 -23.48 -27.93
N GLU A 49 3.26 -24.02 -27.42
CA GLU A 49 2.24 -24.66 -28.24
C GLU A 49 1.58 -23.61 -29.13
N THR A 50 1.70 -23.80 -30.42
CA THR A 50 1.14 -22.91 -31.46
C THR A 50 -0.40 -22.91 -31.38
N ILE A 51 -0.98 -21.87 -30.83
CA ILE A 51 -2.42 -21.59 -30.95
C ILE A 51 -2.66 -21.07 -32.37
N THR A 52 -3.36 -21.84 -33.20
CA THR A 52 -3.66 -21.48 -34.59
C THR A 52 -4.64 -20.29 -34.64
N ASN A 53 -4.41 -19.36 -35.59
CA ASN A 53 -5.19 -18.14 -35.83
C ASN A 53 -6.71 -18.36 -36.01
N ASP A 54 -7.16 -19.57 -36.29
CA ASP A 54 -8.58 -19.89 -36.47
C ASP A 54 -9.36 -19.91 -35.16
N ASN A 55 -8.71 -20.23 -34.01
CA ASN A 55 -9.35 -20.20 -32.70
C ASN A 55 -9.53 -18.77 -32.16
N LEU A 56 -8.65 -17.82 -32.55
CA LEU A 56 -8.76 -16.42 -32.15
C LEU A 56 -9.92 -15.72 -32.87
N ASN A 57 -10.10 -15.97 -34.16
CA ASN A 57 -11.16 -15.37 -34.95
C ASN A 57 -12.56 -15.83 -34.56
N ASN A 58 -12.72 -17.11 -34.17
CA ASN A 58 -14.01 -17.64 -33.67
C ASN A 58 -14.40 -17.00 -32.33
N LYS A 59 -13.45 -16.79 -31.41
CA LYS A 59 -13.71 -16.17 -30.08
C LYS A 59 -14.05 -14.70 -30.21
N MET A 60 -13.41 -13.98 -31.15
CA MET A 60 -13.75 -12.57 -31.43
C MET A 60 -15.14 -12.39 -32.05
N THR A 61 -15.59 -13.33 -32.85
CA THR A 61 -16.90 -13.29 -33.52
C THR A 61 -18.04 -13.60 -32.52
N GLU A 62 -17.82 -14.49 -31.55
CA GLU A 62 -18.79 -14.76 -30.48
C GLU A 62 -18.93 -13.61 -29.51
N ASN A 63 -17.83 -12.94 -29.12
CA ASN A 63 -17.88 -11.78 -28.25
C ASN A 63 -18.63 -10.60 -28.91
N LYS A 64 -18.39 -10.34 -30.19
CA LYS A 64 -19.07 -9.28 -30.94
C LYS A 64 -20.60 -9.48 -31.03
N LYS A 65 -21.06 -10.74 -31.23
CA LYS A 65 -22.49 -11.08 -31.18
C LYS A 65 -23.13 -10.93 -29.80
N ARG A 66 -22.34 -11.12 -28.73
CA ARG A 66 -22.82 -10.96 -27.35
C ARG A 66 -23.01 -9.47 -27.01
N ASP A 67 -22.07 -8.62 -27.43
CA ASP A 67 -22.15 -7.17 -27.20
C ASP A 67 -23.31 -6.51 -27.97
N GLU A 68 -23.56 -6.92 -29.22
CA GLU A 68 -24.70 -6.45 -30.01
C GLU A 68 -26.06 -6.87 -29.38
N SER A 69 -26.14 -8.03 -28.74
CA SER A 69 -27.32 -8.50 -28.00
C SER A 69 -27.60 -7.67 -26.75
N ILE A 70 -26.55 -7.21 -26.05
CA ILE A 70 -26.66 -6.37 -24.85
C ILE A 70 -27.13 -4.97 -25.25
N ILE A 71 -26.55 -4.38 -26.30
CA ILE A 71 -26.89 -3.05 -26.80
C ILE A 71 -28.38 -3.00 -27.27
N ASN A 72 -28.88 -4.05 -27.91
CA ASN A 72 -30.27 -4.09 -28.33
C ASN A 72 -31.25 -4.20 -27.14
N LYS A 73 -30.89 -4.98 -26.07
CA LYS A 73 -31.71 -5.03 -24.85
C LYS A 73 -31.78 -3.68 -24.09
N ILE A 74 -30.71 -2.87 -24.14
CA ILE A 74 -30.70 -1.55 -23.53
C ILE A 74 -31.56 -0.56 -24.34
N LYS A 75 -31.61 -0.66 -25.68
CA LYS A 75 -32.45 0.17 -26.52
C LYS A 75 -33.92 -0.12 -26.33
N ASP A 76 -34.34 -1.37 -26.15
CA ASP A 76 -35.73 -1.78 -25.91
C ASP A 76 -36.23 -1.36 -24.52
N ALA A 77 -35.34 -1.23 -23.52
CA ALA A 77 -35.68 -0.79 -22.18
C ALA A 77 -35.95 0.73 -22.07
N ASN A 78 -35.44 1.55 -23.02
CA ASN A 78 -35.58 3.02 -23.01
C ASN A 78 -36.79 3.54 -23.76
N ILE A 79 -37.66 2.71 -24.36
CA ILE A 79 -38.81 3.13 -25.18
C ILE A 79 -40.14 3.19 -24.39
N THR A 80 -40.23 2.74 -23.13
CA THR A 80 -41.46 2.62 -22.37
C THR A 80 -41.75 3.70 -21.33
N ASN A 81 -41.06 4.86 -21.33
CA ASN A 81 -41.39 5.95 -20.42
C ASN A 81 -41.52 7.31 -21.14
N LYS A 82 -42.60 7.46 -21.91
CA LYS A 82 -43.15 8.77 -22.32
C LYS A 82 -44.63 8.81 -22.03
N ASN A 83 -45.02 9.36 -20.90
CA ASN A 83 -46.34 9.96 -20.70
C ASN A 83 -46.25 11.20 -19.82
N ASN A 84 -46.54 12.30 -20.47
CA ASN A 84 -46.97 13.63 -20.09
C ASN A 84 -47.36 13.86 -18.62
N THR A 85 -46.72 14.87 -18.00
CA THR A 85 -47.48 15.91 -17.26
C THR A 85 -46.67 17.22 -17.29
N SER A 86 -47.33 18.27 -17.81
CA SER A 86 -46.87 19.65 -17.81
C SER A 86 -47.04 20.21 -16.39
N PHE A 87 -45.97 20.69 -15.79
CA PHE A 87 -46.00 21.65 -14.69
C PHE A 87 -44.84 22.63 -14.87
N ASN A 88 -45.19 23.90 -15.09
CA ASN A 88 -44.26 25.02 -14.99
C ASN A 88 -44.02 25.28 -13.50
N ASP A 89 -42.92 24.77 -12.97
CA ASP A 89 -42.33 25.27 -11.76
C ASP A 89 -40.86 25.65 -12.08
N ILE A 90 -40.54 26.86 -11.71
CA ILE A 90 -39.19 27.44 -11.80
C ILE A 90 -38.28 26.55 -11.01
N VAL A 91 -37.56 25.65 -11.69
CA VAL A 91 -36.44 24.91 -11.11
C VAL A 91 -35.26 25.88 -11.18
N GLU A 92 -34.89 26.47 -10.05
CA GLU A 92 -33.57 26.99 -9.88
C GLU A 92 -32.60 25.85 -10.25
N GLU A 93 -31.79 26.05 -11.28
CA GLU A 93 -30.71 25.14 -11.61
C GLU A 93 -29.86 24.97 -10.34
N PRO A 94 -29.59 23.72 -9.89
CA PRO A 94 -28.66 23.55 -8.82
C PRO A 94 -27.35 24.15 -9.30
N ASN A 95 -26.84 25.09 -8.53
CA ASN A 95 -25.49 25.62 -8.67
C ASN A 95 -24.57 24.40 -8.61
N VAL A 96 -24.22 23.84 -9.76
CA VAL A 96 -23.15 22.83 -9.88
C VAL A 96 -21.88 23.60 -9.59
N THR A 97 -21.59 23.76 -8.32
CA THR A 97 -20.22 24.02 -7.91
C THR A 97 -19.45 22.83 -8.47
N ASN A 98 -18.64 23.06 -9.49
CA ASN A 98 -17.58 22.15 -9.91
C ASN A 98 -16.59 22.04 -8.71
N SER A 99 -17.00 21.35 -7.67
CA SER A 99 -16.11 20.86 -6.63
C SER A 99 -15.32 19.73 -7.30
N THR A 100 -14.20 20.07 -7.88
CA THR A 100 -13.22 19.09 -8.30
C THR A 100 -12.55 18.58 -7.02
N ASN A 101 -13.25 17.72 -6.31
CA ASN A 101 -12.63 16.98 -5.21
C ASN A 101 -11.68 15.98 -5.85
N TYR A 102 -10.40 16.14 -5.54
CA TYR A 102 -9.38 15.21 -5.95
C TYR A 102 -9.24 14.14 -4.87
N ASN A 103 -8.96 12.91 -5.27
CA ASN A 103 -8.78 11.82 -4.33
C ASN A 103 -7.62 10.91 -4.74
N PHE A 104 -7.05 10.26 -3.74
CA PHE A 104 -6.16 9.13 -3.96
C PHE A 104 -6.52 7.97 -3.06
N ILE A 105 -6.15 6.77 -3.51
CA ILE A 105 -6.33 5.52 -2.75
C ILE A 105 -4.97 5.06 -2.22
N ALA A 106 -4.99 4.44 -1.02
CA ALA A 106 -3.86 3.74 -0.46
C ALA A 106 -4.25 2.33 -0.01
N VAL A 107 -3.50 1.30 -0.42
CA VAL A 107 -3.71 -0.08 -0.01
C VAL A 107 -2.53 -0.97 -0.42
N GLY A 108 -2.25 -2.04 0.30
CA GLY A 108 -1.23 -3.04 -0.02
C GLY A 108 -1.62 -4.44 0.44
N ASP A 109 -0.67 -5.37 0.39
CA ASP A 109 -0.86 -6.80 0.69
C ASP A 109 -1.91 -7.42 -0.24
N TRP A 110 -1.56 -7.40 -1.53
CA TRP A 110 -2.36 -7.98 -2.58
C TRP A 110 -2.13 -9.49 -2.65
N TYR A 111 -3.14 -10.19 -3.14
CA TYR A 111 -3.04 -11.62 -3.42
C TYR A 111 -3.84 -11.96 -4.66
N CYS A 112 -3.47 -13.01 -5.39
CA CYS A 112 -4.17 -13.37 -6.62
C CYS A 112 -5.46 -14.16 -6.34
N ASN A 113 -6.46 -13.49 -5.77
CA ASN A 113 -7.74 -14.10 -5.36
C ASN A 113 -8.96 -13.21 -5.65
N GLU A 114 -10.14 -13.68 -5.25
CA GLU A 114 -11.40 -12.96 -5.46
C GLU A 114 -11.54 -11.71 -4.60
N GLU A 115 -10.89 -11.65 -3.42
CA GLU A 115 -10.93 -10.46 -2.58
C GLU A 115 -10.14 -9.32 -3.21
N THR A 116 -8.96 -9.59 -3.79
CA THR A 116 -8.21 -8.60 -4.58
C THR A 116 -9.03 -8.08 -5.76
N LYS A 117 -9.76 -8.94 -6.47
CA LYS A 117 -10.64 -8.50 -7.56
C LYS A 117 -11.75 -7.58 -7.06
N LYS A 118 -12.36 -7.89 -5.91
CA LYS A 118 -13.37 -7.03 -5.29
C LYS A 118 -12.78 -5.67 -4.92
N THR A 119 -11.61 -5.67 -4.29
CA THR A 119 -10.89 -4.43 -3.93
C THR A 119 -10.63 -3.57 -5.17
N ILE A 120 -10.09 -4.15 -6.25
CA ILE A 120 -9.87 -3.44 -7.52
C ILE A 120 -11.18 -2.91 -8.11
N ASN A 121 -12.24 -3.71 -8.13
CA ASN A 121 -13.55 -3.27 -8.65
C ASN A 121 -14.14 -2.13 -7.83
N ASN A 122 -14.00 -2.16 -6.50
CA ASN A 122 -14.48 -1.09 -5.64
C ASN A 122 -13.64 0.18 -5.82
N ILE A 123 -12.31 0.06 -5.99
CA ILE A 123 -11.43 1.19 -6.34
C ILE A 123 -11.83 1.81 -7.69
N LEU A 124 -12.11 0.99 -8.70
CA LEU A 124 -12.56 1.46 -10.01
C LEU A 124 -13.92 2.18 -9.91
N ALA A 125 -14.81 1.78 -9.00
CA ALA A 125 -16.09 2.45 -8.78
C ALA A 125 -15.94 3.82 -8.11
N VAL A 126 -14.90 4.05 -7.32
CA VAL A 126 -14.51 5.35 -6.75
C VAL A 126 -13.90 6.25 -7.83
N ASP A 127 -13.25 5.67 -8.84
CA ASP A 127 -12.54 6.36 -9.93
C ASP A 127 -11.48 7.37 -9.43
N PRO A 128 -10.52 6.94 -8.57
CA PRO A 128 -9.52 7.85 -8.03
C PRO A 128 -8.57 8.37 -9.11
N GLU A 129 -7.96 9.52 -8.88
CA GLU A 129 -6.94 10.06 -9.78
C GLU A 129 -5.56 9.41 -9.57
N LEU A 130 -5.26 8.95 -8.34
CA LEU A 130 -3.99 8.32 -7.97
C LEU A 130 -4.27 7.12 -7.07
N ILE A 131 -3.48 6.06 -7.23
CA ILE A 131 -3.48 4.90 -6.35
C ILE A 131 -2.05 4.65 -5.88
N ILE A 132 -1.80 4.74 -4.58
CA ILE A 132 -0.53 4.31 -3.99
C ILE A 132 -0.69 2.90 -3.46
N THR A 133 0.21 1.98 -3.84
CA THR A 133 0.26 0.67 -3.21
C THR A 133 1.47 0.57 -2.29
N THR A 134 1.23 0.03 -1.11
CA THR A 134 2.18 -0.02 0.00
C THR A 134 2.94 -1.34 0.05
N GLY A 135 3.10 -2.01 -1.08
CA GLY A 135 3.92 -3.21 -1.21
C GLY A 135 3.14 -4.52 -1.20
N ASP A 136 3.90 -5.60 -1.35
CA ASP A 136 3.42 -6.98 -1.49
C ASP A 136 2.35 -7.09 -2.58
N GLN A 137 2.77 -6.75 -3.82
CA GLN A 137 1.98 -6.94 -5.02
C GLN A 137 1.83 -8.42 -5.35
N VAL A 138 2.82 -9.22 -4.95
CA VAL A 138 2.87 -10.67 -5.19
C VAL A 138 3.20 -11.38 -3.89
N LYS A 139 2.47 -12.44 -3.57
CA LYS A 139 2.77 -13.33 -2.45
C LYS A 139 2.61 -14.78 -2.89
N GLU A 140 3.53 -15.65 -2.44
CA GLU A 140 3.49 -17.10 -2.66
C GLU A 140 3.33 -17.53 -4.12
N SER A 141 3.84 -16.72 -5.05
CA SER A 141 3.77 -16.99 -6.48
C SER A 141 5.17 -16.96 -7.10
N PRO A 142 5.50 -17.88 -8.02
CA PRO A 142 6.80 -17.86 -8.69
C PRO A 142 6.91 -16.74 -9.75
N SER A 143 5.85 -15.96 -9.99
CA SER A 143 5.77 -14.95 -11.03
C SER A 143 4.80 -13.82 -10.66
N ALA A 144 5.11 -12.60 -11.09
CA ALA A 144 4.23 -11.44 -10.98
C ALA A 144 3.09 -11.43 -12.03
N LYS A 145 2.98 -12.44 -12.88
CA LYS A 145 2.02 -12.47 -14.00
C LYS A 145 0.57 -12.25 -13.56
N CYS A 146 0.17 -12.84 -12.45
CA CYS A 146 -1.19 -12.67 -11.94
C CYS A 146 -1.46 -11.22 -11.51
N TRP A 147 -0.57 -10.61 -10.74
CA TRP A 147 -0.66 -9.18 -10.39
C TRP A 147 -0.74 -8.29 -11.62
N ILE A 148 0.16 -8.51 -12.58
CA ILE A 148 0.20 -7.75 -13.84
C ILE A 148 -1.16 -7.81 -14.56
N GLN A 149 -1.79 -8.98 -14.63
CA GLN A 149 -3.10 -9.16 -15.27
C GLN A 149 -4.24 -8.50 -14.48
N MET A 150 -4.22 -8.62 -13.14
CA MET A 150 -5.29 -8.08 -12.29
C MET A 150 -5.22 -6.57 -12.16
N SER A 151 -4.01 -5.98 -12.10
CA SER A 151 -3.79 -4.55 -11.92
C SER A 151 -3.89 -3.75 -13.22
N GLU A 152 -3.96 -4.40 -14.38
CA GLU A 152 -4.02 -3.70 -15.68
C GLU A 152 -5.09 -2.59 -15.74
N PRO A 153 -6.33 -2.77 -15.22
CA PRO A 153 -7.34 -1.72 -15.25
C PRO A 153 -6.99 -0.45 -14.45
N ILE A 154 -6.08 -0.54 -13.49
CA ILE A 154 -5.68 0.56 -12.60
C ILE A 154 -4.23 1.01 -12.82
N LYS A 155 -3.49 0.37 -13.71
CA LYS A 155 -2.05 0.51 -13.90
C LYS A 155 -1.56 1.95 -14.03
N GLU A 156 -2.22 2.73 -14.87
CA GLU A 156 -1.80 4.10 -15.20
C GLU A 156 -1.92 5.07 -14.00
N LYS A 157 -2.71 4.69 -13.00
CA LYS A 157 -2.93 5.46 -11.77
C LYS A 157 -2.01 5.00 -10.62
N LEU A 158 -1.27 3.87 -10.79
CA LEU A 158 -0.48 3.26 -9.73
C LEU A 158 0.87 3.96 -9.50
N LYS A 159 1.18 4.17 -8.22
CA LYS A 159 2.51 4.43 -7.67
C LYS A 159 2.79 3.40 -6.58
N ILE A 160 3.88 2.65 -6.71
CA ILE A 160 4.10 1.48 -5.87
C ILE A 160 5.27 1.66 -4.90
N ALA A 161 5.13 1.14 -3.69
CA ALA A 161 6.25 0.76 -2.84
C ALA A 161 6.54 -0.75 -3.04
N ILE A 162 7.77 -1.16 -2.77
CA ILE A 162 8.20 -2.56 -2.83
C ILE A 162 8.02 -3.19 -1.45
N GLY A 163 7.35 -4.36 -1.40
CA GLY A 163 7.20 -5.18 -0.22
C GLY A 163 8.21 -6.33 -0.15
N ASN A 164 8.24 -7.05 0.98
CA ASN A 164 9.20 -8.12 1.16
C ASN A 164 8.96 -9.31 0.23
N HIS A 165 7.71 -9.64 -0.09
CA HIS A 165 7.40 -10.70 -1.06
C HIS A 165 7.71 -10.29 -2.50
N ASP A 166 7.64 -9.00 -2.82
CA ASP A 166 8.07 -8.48 -4.13
C ASP A 166 9.59 -8.58 -4.31
N ALA A 167 10.35 -8.40 -3.21
CA ALA A 167 11.81 -8.42 -3.21
C ALA A 167 12.41 -9.81 -2.97
N GLU A 168 11.63 -10.79 -2.51
CA GLU A 168 12.11 -12.12 -2.12
C GLU A 168 12.82 -12.86 -3.26
N PHE A 169 12.31 -12.73 -4.49
CA PHE A 169 12.90 -13.38 -5.67
C PHE A 169 13.25 -12.37 -6.73
N ALA A 170 14.48 -12.40 -7.22
CA ALA A 170 15.00 -11.46 -8.22
C ALA A 170 14.16 -11.39 -9.51
N ASN A 171 13.58 -12.51 -9.95
CA ASN A 171 12.72 -12.58 -11.12
C ASN A 171 11.36 -11.88 -10.91
N ILE A 172 10.77 -11.98 -9.72
CA ILE A 172 9.52 -11.29 -9.35
C ILE A 172 9.79 -9.80 -9.27
N TYR A 173 10.82 -9.40 -8.52
CA TYR A 173 11.25 -8.01 -8.43
C TYR A 173 11.44 -7.37 -9.80
N LYS A 174 12.17 -8.04 -10.71
CA LYS A 174 12.40 -7.57 -12.07
C LYS A 174 11.11 -7.42 -12.87
N GLN A 175 10.15 -8.36 -12.75
CA GLN A 175 8.87 -8.27 -13.44
C GLN A 175 8.05 -7.06 -12.95
N ILE A 176 8.00 -6.81 -11.63
CA ILE A 176 7.29 -5.69 -11.03
C ILE A 176 7.92 -4.36 -11.45
N VAL A 177 9.24 -4.24 -11.30
CA VAL A 177 10.01 -3.05 -11.68
C VAL A 177 9.80 -2.70 -13.16
N ASN A 178 9.88 -3.69 -14.05
CA ASN A 178 9.68 -3.47 -15.49
C ASN A 178 8.23 -3.08 -15.82
N TYR A 179 7.24 -3.74 -15.20
CA TYR A 179 5.83 -3.46 -15.44
C TYR A 179 5.43 -2.04 -15.03
N HIS A 180 5.98 -1.55 -13.92
CA HIS A 180 5.71 -0.20 -13.40
C HIS A 180 6.73 0.86 -13.85
N ASN A 181 7.73 0.49 -14.68
CA ASN A 181 8.79 1.36 -15.14
C ASN A 181 9.56 2.05 -14.01
N LEU A 182 9.81 1.34 -12.91
CA LEU A 182 10.57 1.89 -11.79
C LEU A 182 12.05 2.00 -12.13
N THR A 183 12.64 3.15 -11.86
CA THR A 183 14.08 3.41 -12.02
C THR A 183 14.84 3.34 -10.70
N SER A 184 14.12 3.33 -9.58
CA SER A 184 14.66 3.21 -8.23
C SER A 184 13.63 2.51 -7.34
N PRO A 185 14.05 1.74 -6.31
CA PRO A 185 13.15 1.15 -5.32
C PRO A 185 12.55 2.19 -4.36
N TYR A 186 13.10 3.39 -4.32
CA TYR A 186 12.61 4.54 -3.57
C TYR A 186 12.63 5.78 -4.46
N TYR A 187 11.63 6.63 -4.35
CA TYR A 187 11.46 7.82 -5.19
C TYR A 187 10.46 8.79 -4.56
N SER A 188 10.32 9.98 -5.12
CA SER A 188 9.27 10.93 -4.76
C SER A 188 8.53 11.43 -5.99
N HIS A 189 7.33 11.94 -5.79
CA HIS A 189 6.51 12.56 -6.82
C HIS A 189 5.48 13.49 -6.20
N ASP A 190 5.06 14.48 -6.97
CA ASP A 190 4.00 15.39 -6.56
C ASP A 190 2.67 14.97 -7.19
N PHE A 191 1.60 15.12 -6.42
CA PHE A 191 0.23 15.01 -6.88
C PHE A 191 -0.57 16.16 -6.27
N ARG A 192 -1.00 17.10 -7.11
CA ARG A 192 -1.65 18.33 -6.65
C ARG A 192 -0.72 19.12 -5.70
N ASN A 193 -1.19 19.40 -4.49
CA ASN A 193 -0.45 20.04 -3.41
C ASN A 193 0.11 19.08 -2.37
N ILE A 194 0.20 17.79 -2.73
CA ILE A 194 0.77 16.72 -1.90
C ILE A 194 2.10 16.28 -2.50
N HIS A 195 3.12 16.21 -1.66
CA HIS A 195 4.39 15.55 -1.97
C HIS A 195 4.41 14.14 -1.41
N PHE A 196 4.60 13.15 -2.28
CA PHE A 196 4.70 11.75 -1.90
C PHE A 196 6.14 11.28 -1.93
N ILE A 197 6.52 10.53 -0.89
CA ILE A 197 7.80 9.80 -0.84
C ILE A 197 7.48 8.31 -0.75
N SER A 198 7.94 7.52 -1.73
CA SER A 198 7.96 6.06 -1.68
C SER A 198 9.27 5.61 -1.05
N MET A 199 9.21 5.05 0.15
CA MET A 199 10.36 4.46 0.84
C MET A 199 10.34 2.94 0.65
N SER A 200 11.47 2.34 0.32
CA SER A 200 11.61 0.88 0.33
C SER A 200 12.10 0.39 1.68
N THR A 201 11.32 -0.45 2.34
CA THR A 201 11.71 -1.12 3.58
C THR A 201 12.60 -2.35 3.36
N GLU A 202 12.82 -2.74 2.10
CA GLU A 202 13.60 -3.90 1.68
C GLU A 202 15.01 -3.54 1.18
N HIS A 203 15.35 -2.25 1.20
CA HIS A 203 16.68 -1.74 0.87
C HIS A 203 17.31 -1.07 2.08
N PRO A 204 18.64 -0.89 2.10
CA PRO A 204 19.34 -0.23 3.22
C PRO A 204 18.68 1.11 3.57
N PHE A 205 18.27 1.25 4.82
CA PHE A 205 17.52 2.40 5.33
C PHE A 205 18.23 3.14 6.49
N GLU A 206 19.36 2.64 6.94
CA GLU A 206 20.15 3.20 8.04
C GLU A 206 20.64 4.62 7.70
N GLN A 207 20.92 5.40 8.73
CA GLN A 207 21.55 6.72 8.55
C GLN A 207 22.84 6.60 7.74
N GLY A 208 22.97 7.42 6.69
CA GLY A 208 24.09 7.41 5.75
C GLY A 208 23.91 6.46 4.57
N SER A 209 22.84 5.65 4.52
CA SER A 209 22.49 4.91 3.31
C SER A 209 22.06 5.86 2.17
N LYS A 210 22.19 5.41 0.92
CA LYS A 210 21.77 6.19 -0.26
C LYS A 210 20.28 6.60 -0.15
N GLN A 211 19.42 5.70 0.34
CA GLN A 211 18.00 5.98 0.54
C GLN A 211 17.76 7.01 1.64
N TYR A 212 18.43 6.89 2.78
CA TYR A 212 18.30 7.87 3.86
C TYR A 212 18.69 9.28 3.40
N GLU A 213 19.82 9.41 2.70
CA GLU A 213 20.28 10.72 2.19
C GLU A 213 19.33 11.26 1.10
N PHE A 214 18.77 10.38 0.26
CA PHE A 214 17.73 10.77 -0.71
C PHE A 214 16.50 11.37 0.01
N ILE A 215 15.91 10.63 0.95
CA ILE A 215 14.71 11.07 1.68
C ILE A 215 14.96 12.35 2.46
N LYS A 216 16.09 12.44 3.16
CA LYS A 216 16.46 13.63 3.92
C LYS A 216 16.60 14.87 3.04
N ASN A 217 17.33 14.77 1.91
CA ASN A 217 17.54 15.88 0.99
C ASN A 217 16.23 16.29 0.31
N ASP A 218 15.37 15.35 0.00
CA ASP A 218 14.06 15.58 -0.60
C ASP A 218 13.12 16.32 0.37
N LEU A 219 13.01 15.84 1.60
CA LEU A 219 12.28 16.51 2.67
C LEU A 219 12.80 17.91 2.96
N GLU A 220 14.13 18.11 3.01
CA GLU A 220 14.73 19.42 3.17
C GLU A 220 14.37 20.39 2.04
N LYS A 221 14.30 19.89 0.83
CA LYS A 221 13.91 20.68 -0.35
C LYS A 221 12.43 21.02 -0.32
N ILE A 222 11.58 20.02 -0.06
CA ILE A 222 10.13 20.19 -0.17
C ILE A 222 9.54 21.02 0.96
N SER A 223 10.09 20.97 2.18
CA SER A 223 9.67 21.79 3.31
C SER A 223 9.82 23.31 3.08
N LYS A 224 10.55 23.70 2.03
CA LYS A 224 10.72 25.10 1.60
C LYS A 224 9.81 25.48 0.42
N ASN A 225 9.02 24.53 -0.08
CA ASN A 225 8.14 24.73 -1.24
C ASN A 225 6.73 25.10 -0.80
N SER A 226 6.36 26.37 -0.95
CA SER A 226 5.04 26.89 -0.54
C SER A 226 3.85 26.40 -1.40
N SER A 227 4.10 25.64 -2.47
CA SER A 227 3.02 25.00 -3.26
C SER A 227 2.65 23.61 -2.76
N VAL A 228 3.37 23.10 -1.77
CA VAL A 228 3.07 21.83 -1.11
C VAL A 228 2.46 22.10 0.25
N ASP A 229 1.29 21.58 0.48
CA ASP A 229 0.57 21.71 1.75
C ASP A 229 0.71 20.43 2.60
N TRP A 230 0.92 19.27 1.95
CA TRP A 230 0.96 17.98 2.60
C TRP A 230 2.17 17.14 2.17
N ILE A 231 2.76 16.43 3.14
CA ILE A 231 3.83 15.47 2.88
C ILE A 231 3.37 14.10 3.35
N VAL A 232 3.31 13.14 2.41
CA VAL A 232 2.87 11.78 2.64
C VAL A 232 4.00 10.80 2.32
N VAL A 233 4.37 9.99 3.29
CA VAL A 233 5.30 8.87 3.05
C VAL A 233 4.50 7.57 2.90
N HIS A 234 4.78 6.77 1.88
CA HIS A 234 4.25 5.44 1.77
C HIS A 234 5.36 4.40 1.67
N GLN A 235 5.19 3.31 2.39
CA GLN A 235 6.18 2.26 2.56
C GLN A 235 5.51 0.92 2.84
N HIS A 236 6.25 -0.18 2.83
CA HIS A 236 5.66 -1.48 3.13
C HIS A 236 5.57 -1.76 4.64
N LYS A 237 6.71 -1.95 5.32
CA LYS A 237 6.70 -2.27 6.75
C LYS A 237 6.36 -1.03 7.60
N PRO A 238 5.45 -1.15 8.59
CA PRO A 238 5.01 0.00 9.40
C PRO A 238 6.04 0.38 10.46
N LEU A 239 6.10 1.67 10.83
CA LEU A 239 6.90 2.16 11.97
C LEU A 239 6.27 1.84 13.32
N TYR A 240 4.95 1.69 13.35
CA TYR A 240 4.17 1.21 14.48
C TYR A 240 3.40 -0.03 14.08
N SER A 241 3.49 -1.09 14.87
CA SER A 241 2.88 -2.38 14.56
C SER A 241 2.36 -3.05 15.82
N THR A 242 1.18 -3.68 15.73
CA THR A 242 0.64 -4.60 16.75
C THR A 242 0.96 -6.06 16.44
N SER A 243 1.64 -6.34 15.32
CA SER A 243 2.15 -7.67 14.97
C SER A 243 3.33 -8.09 15.86
N GLN A 244 3.67 -9.39 15.82
CA GLN A 244 4.78 -9.93 16.60
C GLN A 244 6.17 -9.59 16.03
N ASP A 245 6.26 -9.21 14.76
CA ASP A 245 7.52 -8.89 14.06
C ASP A 245 7.90 -7.42 14.24
N LYS A 246 8.17 -7.03 15.49
CA LYS A 246 8.38 -5.63 15.87
C LYS A 246 9.82 -5.10 15.69
N GLY A 247 10.81 -5.97 15.51
CA GLY A 247 12.23 -5.58 15.60
C GLY A 247 12.70 -4.61 14.51
N GLU A 248 12.27 -4.81 13.26
CA GLU A 248 12.62 -3.93 12.14
C GLU A 248 11.85 -2.60 12.22
N ALA A 249 10.57 -2.67 12.63
CA ALA A 249 9.75 -1.49 12.86
C ALA A 249 10.39 -0.52 13.86
N GLU A 250 11.00 -1.03 14.95
CA GLU A 250 11.67 -0.20 15.95
C GLU A 250 12.88 0.55 15.37
N GLN A 251 13.71 -0.11 14.58
CA GLN A 251 14.87 0.53 13.98
C GLN A 251 14.48 1.63 13.01
N MET A 252 13.52 1.37 12.13
CA MET A 252 13.01 2.37 11.18
C MET A 252 12.36 3.53 11.92
N ARG A 253 11.55 3.28 12.97
CA ARG A 253 10.93 4.32 13.78
C ARG A 253 11.95 5.24 14.42
N ASP A 254 12.99 4.68 15.04
CA ASP A 254 14.01 5.46 15.72
C ASP A 254 14.80 6.38 14.76
N ILE A 255 14.90 6.02 13.49
CA ILE A 255 15.60 6.79 12.46
C ILE A 255 14.63 7.78 11.79
N TYR A 256 13.53 7.28 11.25
CA TYR A 256 12.70 8.05 10.32
C TYR A 256 11.64 8.90 10.99
N GLN A 257 11.06 8.50 12.13
CA GLN A 257 10.05 9.33 12.77
C GLN A 257 10.62 10.68 13.20
N GLN A 258 11.86 10.71 13.70
CA GLN A 258 12.54 11.96 14.06
C GLN A 258 12.80 12.84 12.82
N LEU A 259 13.24 12.21 11.71
CA LEU A 259 13.45 12.88 10.44
C LEU A 259 12.12 13.44 9.89
N TYR A 260 11.07 12.66 9.90
CA TYR A 260 9.74 13.06 9.43
C TYR A 260 9.14 14.19 10.26
N GLN A 261 9.30 14.16 11.59
CA GLN A 261 8.88 15.27 12.45
C GLN A 261 9.64 16.56 12.20
N GLN A 262 10.94 16.47 11.89
CA GLN A 262 11.76 17.65 11.61
C GLN A 262 11.26 18.40 10.38
N TYR A 263 10.64 17.72 9.42
CA TYR A 263 10.18 18.28 8.16
C TYR A 263 8.65 18.27 8.01
N ASP A 264 7.93 18.15 9.12
CA ASP A 264 6.47 18.22 9.20
C ASP A 264 5.76 17.25 8.21
N VAL A 265 6.18 15.98 8.17
CA VAL A 265 5.44 14.92 7.47
C VAL A 265 4.08 14.71 8.16
N ASP A 266 3.01 14.66 7.38
CA ASP A 266 1.64 14.58 7.88
C ASP A 266 1.15 13.13 8.05
N LEU A 267 1.35 12.31 7.03
CA LEU A 267 0.89 10.92 6.99
C LEU A 267 2.03 9.96 6.67
N VAL A 268 2.07 8.83 7.36
CA VAL A 268 2.87 7.65 6.96
C VAL A 268 1.92 6.49 6.74
N ILE A 269 1.83 6.00 5.50
CA ILE A 269 0.92 4.93 5.10
C ILE A 269 1.74 3.68 4.77
N SER A 270 1.39 2.59 5.42
CA SER A 270 2.10 1.30 5.32
C SER A 270 1.12 0.14 5.16
N SER A 271 1.67 -1.07 5.05
CA SER A 271 0.93 -2.33 5.03
C SER A 271 1.66 -3.45 5.77
N HIS A 272 1.98 -4.58 5.16
CA HIS A 272 2.68 -5.73 5.74
C HIS A 272 1.90 -6.49 6.81
N ASN A 273 1.13 -5.79 7.64
CA ASN A 273 0.16 -6.40 8.55
C ASN A 273 -1.20 -6.40 7.87
N GLN A 274 -1.80 -7.58 7.70
CA GLN A 274 -3.02 -7.79 6.93
C GLN A 274 -4.26 -7.38 7.76
N TYR A 275 -4.35 -6.10 8.08
CA TYR A 275 -5.49 -5.42 8.70
C TYR A 275 -5.40 -3.91 8.49
N TYR A 276 -6.45 -3.18 8.83
CA TYR A 276 -6.43 -1.73 8.88
C TYR A 276 -6.25 -1.25 10.32
N GLU A 277 -5.32 -0.31 10.51
CA GLU A 277 -5.19 0.42 11.77
C GLU A 277 -4.75 1.87 11.54
N ARG A 278 -5.22 2.76 12.43
CA ARG A 278 -4.87 4.18 12.42
C ARG A 278 -4.52 4.65 13.83
N THR A 279 -3.42 5.39 13.93
CA THR A 279 -3.00 6.02 15.18
C THR A 279 -3.66 7.40 15.38
N TYR A 280 -3.59 7.94 16.58
CA TYR A 280 -3.65 9.37 16.82
C TYR A 280 -2.46 10.06 16.11
N PRO A 281 -2.48 11.40 15.94
CA PRO A 281 -1.25 12.13 15.59
C PRO A 281 -0.20 11.94 16.70
N LEU A 282 0.98 11.43 16.31
CA LEU A 282 2.02 10.99 17.24
C LEU A 282 3.31 11.77 17.06
N GLN A 283 3.97 12.08 18.17
CA GLN A 283 5.36 12.50 18.21
C GLN A 283 6.24 11.41 18.83
N TYR A 284 7.49 11.35 18.38
CA TYR A 284 8.53 10.49 18.94
C TYR A 284 8.87 10.91 20.36
N ASN A 285 8.84 9.98 21.29
CA ASN A 285 9.15 10.24 22.69
C ASN A 285 10.62 9.98 22.95
N GLU A 286 11.47 10.92 22.55
CA GLU A 286 12.94 10.80 22.63
C GLU A 286 13.41 10.45 24.05
N GLN A 287 12.81 11.07 25.07
CA GLN A 287 13.17 10.83 26.47
C GLN A 287 12.92 9.38 26.90
N TYR A 288 11.83 8.79 26.43
CA TYR A 288 11.48 7.41 26.72
C TYR A 288 12.29 6.41 25.92
N GLU A 289 12.37 6.60 24.60
CA GLU A 289 13.04 5.70 23.67
C GLU A 289 14.56 5.63 23.91
N LYS A 290 15.20 6.75 24.31
CA LYS A 290 16.61 6.78 24.71
C LYS A 290 16.88 6.19 26.09
N ALA A 291 15.90 6.19 27.01
CA ALA A 291 16.05 5.70 28.39
C ALA A 291 15.83 4.18 28.50
N THR A 292 15.18 3.55 27.55
CA THR A 292 14.80 2.15 27.60
C THR A 292 15.70 1.27 26.73
N ASN A 293 16.14 0.13 27.30
CA ASN A 293 16.73 -0.94 26.47
C ASN A 293 15.63 -1.49 25.55
N LYS A 294 15.81 -1.37 24.25
CA LYS A 294 15.02 -1.66 23.03
C LYS A 294 14.04 -2.86 22.98
N LYS A 295 13.47 -3.31 24.09
CA LYS A 295 12.50 -4.43 24.15
C LYS A 295 11.15 -4.04 24.72
N ILE A 296 10.91 -2.75 24.95
CA ILE A 296 9.69 -2.26 25.56
C ILE A 296 8.80 -1.64 24.47
N GLU A 297 7.49 -1.87 24.59
CA GLU A 297 6.48 -1.27 23.72
C GLU A 297 6.70 0.24 23.55
N PRO A 298 6.56 0.78 22.33
CA PRO A 298 6.75 2.20 22.07
C PRO A 298 5.78 3.02 22.90
N LYS A 299 6.23 4.18 23.37
CA LYS A 299 5.40 5.14 24.11
C LYS A 299 5.40 6.52 23.44
N PRO A 300 4.84 6.64 22.24
CA PRO A 300 4.75 7.92 21.56
C PRO A 300 3.90 8.92 22.34
N ILE A 301 4.12 10.18 22.04
CA ILE A 301 3.31 11.28 22.58
C ILE A 301 2.13 11.51 21.65
N ILE A 302 0.91 11.41 22.14
CA ILE A 302 -0.30 11.81 21.42
C ILE A 302 -0.40 13.33 21.47
N THR A 303 -0.38 13.99 20.33
CA THR A 303 -0.41 15.45 20.24
C THR A 303 -1.84 16.00 20.20
N ASN A 304 -2.77 15.24 19.61
CA ASN A 304 -4.20 15.56 19.61
C ASN A 304 -5.00 14.28 19.96
N PRO A 305 -5.76 14.26 21.07
CA PRO A 305 -6.55 13.10 21.48
C PRO A 305 -7.93 13.01 20.80
N SER A 306 -8.26 13.91 19.85
CA SER A 306 -9.46 13.76 19.01
C SER A 306 -9.42 12.43 18.27
N ARG A 307 -10.58 11.82 18.06
CA ARG A 307 -10.66 10.54 17.37
C ARG A 307 -10.73 10.67 15.85
N SER A 308 -11.06 11.85 15.34
CA SER A 308 -11.38 12.00 13.92
C SER A 308 -11.11 13.40 13.32
N ASP A 309 -10.78 14.38 14.13
CA ASP A 309 -10.58 15.74 13.66
C ASP A 309 -9.24 16.29 14.15
N TYR A 310 -8.34 16.58 13.19
CA TYR A 310 -6.95 16.94 13.43
C TYR A 310 -6.55 18.18 12.64
N SER A 311 -5.45 18.77 13.04
CA SER A 311 -4.80 19.89 12.34
C SER A 311 -3.32 19.60 12.18
N ASN A 312 -2.70 20.08 11.09
CA ASN A 312 -1.26 20.04 10.91
C ASN A 312 -0.50 20.84 12.01
N LYS A 313 -1.19 21.81 12.65
CA LYS A 313 -0.66 22.51 13.84
C LYS A 313 -0.47 21.62 15.06
N ASP A 314 -1.13 20.46 15.11
CA ASP A 314 -0.97 19.48 16.19
C ASP A 314 0.45 18.87 16.21
N LYS A 315 1.22 19.07 15.12
CA LYS A 315 2.63 18.65 15.00
C LYS A 315 2.86 17.16 15.27
N GLY A 316 1.88 16.32 14.97
CA GLY A 316 1.97 14.88 15.10
C GLY A 316 1.74 14.20 13.76
N ILE A 317 2.39 13.07 13.55
CA ILE A 317 2.24 12.25 12.34
C ILE A 317 1.15 11.21 12.56
N ILE A 318 0.23 11.06 11.60
CA ILE A 318 -0.74 9.96 11.63
C ILE A 318 -0.12 8.77 10.90
N PHE A 319 -0.02 7.63 11.59
CA PHE A 319 0.44 6.37 11.01
C PHE A 319 -0.76 5.49 10.68
N LEU A 320 -0.76 4.99 9.45
CA LEU A 320 -1.82 4.16 8.88
C LEU A 320 -1.22 2.85 8.39
N THR A 321 -1.85 1.74 8.75
CA THR A 321 -1.56 0.43 8.14
C THR A 321 -2.77 0.00 7.33
N VAL A 322 -2.59 -0.30 6.05
CA VAL A 322 -3.66 -0.62 5.09
C VAL A 322 -3.27 -1.87 4.29
N GLY A 323 -3.01 -2.98 5.01
CA GLY A 323 -2.65 -4.27 4.42
C GLY A 323 -3.87 -5.13 4.08
N THR A 324 -4.82 -4.57 3.36
CA THR A 324 -6.18 -5.12 3.26
C THR A 324 -6.66 -5.37 1.84
N ALA A 325 -5.72 -5.37 0.85
CA ALA A 325 -6.10 -5.49 -0.55
C ALA A 325 -6.66 -6.87 -0.94
N GLY A 326 -6.16 -7.95 -0.32
CA GLY A 326 -6.63 -9.29 -0.69
C GLY A 326 -5.91 -10.44 -0.01
N ASP A 327 -4.76 -10.23 0.63
CA ASP A 327 -4.06 -11.28 1.36
C ASP A 327 -4.84 -11.72 2.61
N GLU A 328 -4.54 -12.92 3.14
CA GLU A 328 -5.24 -13.48 4.30
C GLU A 328 -5.16 -12.54 5.51
N LEU A 329 -6.32 -12.11 6.01
CA LEU A 329 -6.40 -11.12 7.07
C LEU A 329 -5.89 -11.67 8.41
N ASN A 330 -5.06 -10.90 9.06
CA ASN A 330 -4.60 -11.16 10.43
C ASN A 330 -5.65 -10.72 11.45
N THR A 331 -5.67 -11.41 12.60
CA THR A 331 -6.51 -11.00 13.73
C THR A 331 -5.83 -9.90 14.53
N VAL A 332 -6.52 -8.79 14.74
CA VAL A 332 -6.09 -7.75 15.67
C VAL A 332 -6.19 -8.29 17.10
N LYS A 333 -5.06 -8.43 17.78
CA LYS A 333 -4.98 -9.02 19.14
C LYS A 333 -4.89 -7.98 20.24
N GLU A 334 -4.22 -6.87 19.99
CA GLU A 334 -3.91 -5.84 20.98
C GLU A 334 -4.34 -4.46 20.44
N LYS A 335 -4.70 -3.57 21.35
CA LYS A 335 -4.98 -2.17 21.04
C LYS A 335 -4.15 -1.26 21.94
N PRO A 336 -2.89 -0.99 21.60
CA PRO A 336 -2.10 0.00 22.28
C PRO A 336 -2.81 1.37 22.34
N TYR A 337 -2.54 2.15 23.38
CA TYR A 337 -3.26 3.40 23.68
C TYR A 337 -3.18 4.45 22.57
N TYR A 338 -2.19 4.35 21.71
CA TYR A 338 -1.94 5.29 20.61
C TYR A 338 -2.71 4.94 19.31
N TYR A 339 -3.44 3.81 19.25
CA TYR A 339 -4.33 3.50 18.13
C TYR A 339 -5.76 3.99 18.38
N VAL A 340 -6.28 4.74 17.42
CA VAL A 340 -7.67 5.20 17.40
C VAL A 340 -8.60 4.09 16.93
N PHE A 341 -8.24 3.45 15.82
CA PHE A 341 -9.08 2.49 15.14
C PHE A 341 -8.27 1.30 14.61
N GLN A 342 -8.88 0.13 14.65
CA GLN A 342 -8.31 -1.11 14.14
C GLN A 342 -9.44 -2.04 13.69
N VAL A 343 -9.31 -2.65 12.51
CA VAL A 343 -10.26 -3.64 11.99
C VAL A 343 -9.60 -4.61 11.04
N SER A 344 -9.96 -5.89 11.15
CA SER A 344 -9.56 -6.95 10.21
C SER A 344 -10.67 -7.12 9.17
N LYS A 345 -10.59 -6.34 8.08
CA LYS A 345 -11.50 -6.37 6.94
C LYS A 345 -10.77 -6.01 5.66
N TYR A 346 -11.13 -6.65 4.56
CA TYR A 346 -10.68 -6.25 3.22
C TYR A 346 -11.25 -4.90 2.83
N GLY A 347 -10.45 -4.11 2.15
CA GLY A 347 -10.81 -2.77 1.73
C GLY A 347 -9.62 -1.91 1.36
N PHE A 348 -9.83 -0.61 1.29
CA PHE A 348 -8.82 0.39 0.95
C PHE A 348 -9.08 1.71 1.66
N LEU A 349 -8.06 2.51 1.83
CA LEU A 349 -8.17 3.87 2.33
C LEU A 349 -8.33 4.83 1.15
N GLU A 350 -9.38 5.64 1.16
CA GLU A 350 -9.54 6.80 0.29
C GLU A 350 -9.17 8.06 1.06
N ILE A 351 -8.44 8.96 0.41
CA ILE A 351 -8.17 10.31 0.91
C ILE A 351 -8.70 11.32 -0.12
N GLU A 352 -9.71 12.06 0.25
CA GLU A 352 -10.23 13.18 -0.53
C GLU A 352 -9.57 14.51 -0.15
N LEU A 353 -9.29 15.34 -1.15
CA LEU A 353 -8.77 16.69 -0.97
C LEU A 353 -9.93 17.66 -1.08
N GLU A 354 -10.31 18.24 0.03
CA GLU A 354 -11.39 19.25 0.12
C GLU A 354 -10.83 20.66 0.35
N ASN A 355 -11.70 21.67 0.30
CA ASN A 355 -11.37 23.07 0.60
C ASN A 355 -10.14 23.57 -0.18
N ASN A 356 -10.11 23.33 -1.49
CA ASN A 356 -8.98 23.66 -2.38
C ASN A 356 -7.67 22.96 -1.96
N GLY A 357 -7.77 21.73 -1.44
CA GLY A 357 -6.64 20.94 -1.00
C GLY A 357 -6.17 21.23 0.43
N LYS A 358 -6.83 22.11 1.18
CA LYS A 358 -6.49 22.45 2.56
C LYS A 358 -7.06 21.50 3.61
N THR A 359 -7.83 20.51 3.19
CA THR A 359 -8.40 19.50 4.07
C THR A 359 -8.24 18.12 3.43
N LEU A 360 -7.68 17.17 4.18
CA LEU A 360 -7.65 15.77 3.82
C LEU A 360 -8.75 15.04 4.59
N VAL A 361 -9.65 14.37 3.89
CA VAL A 361 -10.70 13.52 4.48
C VAL A 361 -10.36 12.07 4.17
N GLY A 362 -9.96 11.32 5.19
CA GLY A 362 -9.63 9.90 5.07
C GLY A 362 -10.82 9.01 5.40
N GLN A 363 -11.11 8.02 4.54
CA GLN A 363 -12.18 7.04 4.73
C GLN A 363 -11.67 5.63 4.43
N PHE A 364 -11.82 4.71 5.39
CA PHE A 364 -11.54 3.30 5.11
C PHE A 364 -12.80 2.60 4.62
N HIS A 365 -12.80 2.30 3.31
CA HIS A 365 -13.87 1.59 2.62
C HIS A 365 -13.63 0.08 2.69
N THR A 366 -14.58 -0.66 3.22
CA THR A 366 -14.54 -2.12 3.25
C THR A 366 -15.14 -2.73 1.98
N ASN A 367 -14.69 -3.94 1.60
CA ASN A 367 -15.19 -4.63 0.40
C ASN A 367 -16.70 -4.98 0.45
N ASP A 368 -17.33 -4.86 1.63
CA ASP A 368 -18.79 -5.00 1.80
C ASP A 368 -19.56 -3.66 1.63
N GLY A 369 -18.87 -2.61 1.17
CA GLY A 369 -19.46 -1.32 0.81
C GLY A 369 -19.74 -0.38 1.99
N LYS A 370 -19.02 -0.52 3.10
CA LYS A 370 -19.17 0.34 4.29
C LYS A 370 -17.93 1.18 4.49
N VAL A 371 -18.11 2.38 5.04
CA VAL A 371 -17.04 3.18 5.63
C VAL A 371 -16.90 2.74 7.08
N ALA A 372 -15.76 2.13 7.42
CA ALA A 372 -15.50 1.60 8.76
C ALA A 372 -14.76 2.58 9.65
N ASP A 373 -13.93 3.46 9.08
CA ASP A 373 -13.21 4.54 9.77
C ASP A 373 -13.25 5.82 8.94
N GLN A 374 -13.26 6.96 9.61
CA GLN A 374 -13.18 8.27 8.97
C GLN A 374 -12.42 9.26 9.85
N PHE A 375 -11.61 10.12 9.21
CA PHE A 375 -10.91 11.21 9.87
C PHE A 375 -10.72 12.40 8.95
N THR A 376 -10.44 13.55 9.54
CA THR A 376 -10.16 14.80 8.82
C THR A 376 -8.84 15.38 9.33
N LEU A 377 -8.01 15.88 8.44
CA LEU A 377 -6.79 16.61 8.74
C LEU A 377 -6.83 17.97 8.03
N ASN A 378 -6.72 19.07 8.78
CA ASN A 378 -6.87 20.43 8.30
C ASN A 378 -5.52 21.16 8.28
N ASP A 379 -5.21 21.85 7.18
CA ASP A 379 -4.14 22.83 7.08
C ASP A 379 -4.69 24.20 7.50
N ASN A 380 -4.45 24.62 8.75
CA ASN A 380 -5.02 25.81 9.35
C ASN A 380 -3.99 26.95 9.50
#